data_17334eb2d0ea5e1ac959eea2480a22e0
#
_entry.id   17334eb2d0ea5e1ac959eea2480a22e0
#
_cell.length_a   1.000
_cell.length_b   1.000
_cell.length_c   1.000
_cell.angle_alpha   90.00
_cell.angle_beta   90.00
_cell.angle_gamma   90.00
#
_symmetry.space_group_name_H-M   'P 1'
#
loop_
_entity.id
_entity.type
_entity.pdbx_description
1 polymer ?
#
loop_
_entity_poly.entity_id
_entity_poly.type
_entity_poly.pdbx_seq_one_letter_code
_entity_poly.pdbx_strand_id
1 'polypeptide(L)'
;MMRRLVPLLMLVLVCSALPAVAVETGALAPDFSLQTLDGRTVRLSEFKGKPILLKLATTWCPTCRQQSQEILAVADDLKQYQVEVVEVFIQDSPQMVEDYLKELPYPISHVALLDDGSVYKAYSVFVIPRTILIDRDFKVRRDGNLMPASELKAALAALPTGN
;
A
#
# COMPACT_ATOMS: atom_id res chain seq x y z
N MET A 1 25.84 -65.59 13.60
CA MET A 1 25.58 -64.25 14.15
C MET A 1 25.39 -63.28 12.95
N MET A 2 24.14 -63.02 12.56
CA MET A 2 23.81 -62.16 11.43
C MET A 2 23.44 -60.75 11.95
N ARG A 3 24.34 -59.75 11.78
CA ARG A 3 24.08 -58.34 12.09
C ARG A 3 23.20 -57.74 10.98
N ARG A 4 21.92 -57.49 11.30
CA ARG A 4 21.00 -56.75 10.42
C ARG A 4 21.36 -55.26 10.45
N LEU A 5 21.87 -54.71 9.35
CA LEU A 5 22.02 -53.29 9.11
C LEU A 5 20.63 -52.72 8.79
N VAL A 6 20.11 -51.84 9.63
CA VAL A 6 18.92 -51.03 9.37
C VAL A 6 19.41 -49.73 8.71
N PRO A 7 19.03 -49.43 7.47
CA PRO A 7 19.36 -48.14 6.86
C PRO A 7 18.48 -47.04 7.50
N LEU A 8 19.12 -46.10 8.15
CA LEU A 8 18.51 -44.90 8.68
C LEU A 8 18.14 -43.98 7.51
N LEU A 9 16.86 -44.00 7.13
CA LEU A 9 16.33 -43.13 6.10
C LEU A 9 16.16 -41.71 6.67
N MET A 10 17.15 -40.83 6.42
CA MET A 10 17.12 -39.43 6.83
C MET A 10 16.14 -38.66 5.92
N LEU A 11 14.93 -38.45 6.42
CA LEU A 11 13.91 -37.62 5.74
C LEU A 11 14.34 -36.15 5.84
N VAL A 12 14.96 -35.63 4.77
CA VAL A 12 15.25 -34.18 4.65
C VAL A 12 13.96 -33.45 4.38
N LEU A 13 13.40 -32.83 5.42
CA LEU A 13 12.26 -31.91 5.28
C LEU A 13 12.75 -30.62 4.65
N VAL A 14 12.61 -30.51 3.32
CA VAL A 14 12.86 -29.25 2.60
C VAL A 14 11.73 -28.28 2.96
N CYS A 15 11.98 -27.44 3.97
CA CYS A 15 11.12 -26.35 4.33
C CYS A 15 11.28 -25.29 3.22
N SER A 16 10.39 -25.29 2.23
CA SER A 16 10.28 -24.23 1.22
C SER A 16 9.77 -22.97 1.92
N ALA A 17 10.67 -22.15 2.44
CA ALA A 17 10.35 -20.80 2.85
C ALA A 17 9.89 -20.03 1.62
N LEU A 18 8.60 -19.73 1.55
CA LEU A 18 8.08 -18.79 0.55
C LEU A 18 8.76 -17.45 0.84
N PRO A 19 9.44 -16.83 -0.14
CA PRO A 19 10.02 -15.52 0.09
C PRO A 19 8.90 -14.54 0.45
N ALA A 20 9.02 -13.86 1.59
CA ALA A 20 8.23 -12.67 1.85
C ALA A 20 8.60 -11.67 0.74
N VAL A 21 7.67 -11.42 -0.19
CA VAL A 21 7.89 -10.48 -1.28
C VAL A 21 7.90 -9.09 -0.67
N ALA A 22 9.10 -8.57 -0.41
CA ALA A 22 9.28 -7.16 -0.11
C ALA A 22 8.76 -6.36 -1.32
N VAL A 23 8.04 -5.28 -1.04
CA VAL A 23 7.58 -4.37 -2.11
C VAL A 23 8.81 -3.60 -2.57
N GLU A 24 9.38 -4.01 -3.70
CA GLU A 24 10.60 -3.42 -4.25
C GLU A 24 10.28 -2.37 -5.33
N THR A 25 11.08 -1.31 -5.38
CA THR A 25 11.00 -0.32 -6.46
C THR A 25 11.25 -1.00 -7.81
N GLY A 26 10.35 -0.78 -8.77
CA GLY A 26 10.36 -1.41 -10.09
C GLY A 26 9.55 -2.71 -10.19
N ALA A 27 9.24 -3.36 -9.08
CA ALA A 27 8.36 -4.53 -9.06
C ALA A 27 6.88 -4.13 -9.23
N LEU A 28 6.06 -5.09 -9.65
CA LEU A 28 4.61 -4.90 -9.64
C LEU A 28 4.10 -4.74 -8.21
N ALA A 29 3.20 -3.79 -7.99
CA ALA A 29 2.55 -3.64 -6.70
C ALA A 29 1.69 -4.89 -6.39
N PRO A 30 1.73 -5.42 -5.16
CA PRO A 30 0.80 -6.46 -4.74
C PRO A 30 -0.65 -6.01 -4.92
N ASP A 31 -1.44 -6.79 -5.65
CA ASP A 31 -2.86 -6.48 -5.84
C ASP A 31 -3.68 -6.96 -4.64
N PHE A 32 -4.76 -6.25 -4.35
CA PHE A 32 -5.69 -6.61 -3.28
C PHE A 32 -7.11 -6.18 -3.60
N SER A 33 -8.08 -6.69 -2.86
CA SER A 33 -9.48 -6.27 -2.92
C SER A 33 -9.97 -6.01 -1.51
N LEU A 34 -10.48 -4.80 -1.26
CA LEU A 34 -11.00 -4.37 0.04
C LEU A 34 -12.34 -3.66 -0.12
N GLN A 35 -13.04 -3.48 0.99
CA GLN A 35 -14.30 -2.76 1.01
C GLN A 35 -14.09 -1.27 1.30
N THR A 36 -14.87 -0.43 0.60
CA THR A 36 -15.08 0.98 0.93
C THR A 36 -16.03 1.12 2.12
N LEU A 37 -16.16 2.34 2.64
CA LEU A 37 -17.08 2.63 3.76
C LEU A 37 -18.56 2.35 3.42
N ASP A 38 -18.94 2.48 2.15
CA ASP A 38 -20.28 2.17 1.63
C ASP A 38 -20.47 0.69 1.24
N GLY A 39 -19.49 -0.17 1.55
CA GLY A 39 -19.56 -1.62 1.35
C GLY A 39 -19.27 -2.10 -0.07
N ARG A 40 -18.87 -1.22 -1.00
CA ARG A 40 -18.42 -1.64 -2.33
C ARG A 40 -17.04 -2.31 -2.23
N THR A 41 -16.84 -3.37 -2.99
CA THR A 41 -15.50 -3.96 -3.15
C THR A 41 -14.74 -3.21 -4.24
N VAL A 42 -13.51 -2.80 -3.92
CA VAL A 42 -12.58 -2.13 -4.83
C VAL A 42 -11.29 -2.93 -4.88
N ARG A 43 -10.80 -3.16 -6.08
CA ARG A 43 -9.50 -3.81 -6.33
C ARG A 43 -8.47 -2.76 -6.74
N LEU A 44 -7.26 -2.82 -6.18
CA LEU A 44 -6.22 -1.84 -6.50
C LEU A 44 -5.90 -1.80 -8.00
N SER A 45 -5.90 -2.94 -8.68
CA SER A 45 -5.65 -3.02 -10.12
C SER A 45 -6.74 -2.40 -11.01
N GLU A 46 -7.90 -2.00 -10.46
CA GLU A 46 -8.91 -1.22 -11.22
C GLU A 46 -8.40 0.16 -11.60
N PHE A 47 -7.41 0.67 -10.88
CA PHE A 47 -6.77 1.97 -11.16
C PHE A 47 -5.59 1.88 -12.13
N LYS A 48 -5.28 0.71 -12.71
CA LYS A 48 -4.23 0.59 -13.76
C LYS A 48 -4.48 1.59 -14.88
N GLY A 49 -3.40 2.18 -15.41
CA GLY A 49 -3.46 3.26 -16.39
C GLY A 49 -3.41 4.66 -15.77
N LYS A 50 -3.61 4.76 -14.45
CA LYS A 50 -3.38 5.98 -13.66
C LYS A 50 -2.25 5.75 -12.66
N PRO A 51 -1.47 6.76 -12.29
CA PRO A 51 -0.62 6.66 -11.13
C PRO A 51 -1.46 6.54 -9.85
N ILE A 52 -0.97 5.78 -8.87
CA ILE A 52 -1.65 5.57 -7.60
C ILE A 52 -0.72 6.03 -6.48
N LEU A 53 -1.22 6.84 -5.57
CA LEU A 53 -0.58 7.12 -4.29
C LEU A 53 -1.29 6.29 -3.21
N LEU A 54 -0.72 5.14 -2.88
CA LEU A 54 -1.23 4.24 -1.86
C LEU A 54 -0.68 4.65 -0.50
N LYS A 55 -1.57 4.93 0.46
CA LYS A 55 -1.23 5.22 1.85
C LYS A 55 -1.81 4.15 2.75
N LEU A 56 -0.97 3.52 3.55
CA LEU A 56 -1.33 2.54 4.57
C LEU A 56 -1.18 3.22 5.94
N ALA A 57 -2.29 3.37 6.67
CA ALA A 57 -2.34 4.24 7.84
C ALA A 57 -3.42 3.82 8.84
N THR A 58 -3.51 4.57 9.95
CA THR A 58 -4.62 4.52 10.90
C THR A 58 -5.09 5.93 11.22
N THR A 59 -6.33 6.07 11.67
CA THR A 59 -6.93 7.37 12.01
C THR A 59 -6.31 8.02 13.24
N TRP A 60 -5.87 7.21 14.21
CA TRP A 60 -5.35 7.62 15.52
C TRP A 60 -3.84 7.91 15.54
N CYS A 61 -3.13 7.69 14.43
CA CYS A 61 -1.68 7.88 14.34
C CYS A 61 -1.35 9.34 13.95
N PRO A 62 -0.64 10.11 14.81
CA PRO A 62 -0.30 11.51 14.50
C PRO A 62 0.54 11.68 13.24
N THR A 63 1.52 10.79 13.01
CA THR A 63 2.38 10.82 11.82
C THR A 63 1.58 10.46 10.55
N CYS A 64 0.54 9.63 10.68
CA CYS A 64 -0.36 9.31 9.57
C CYS A 64 -1.21 10.54 9.21
N ARG A 65 -1.67 11.32 10.20
CA ARG A 65 -2.37 12.58 9.97
C ARG A 65 -1.43 13.61 9.31
N GLN A 66 -0.18 13.68 9.74
CA GLN A 66 0.82 14.51 9.09
C GLN A 66 1.00 14.12 7.62
N GLN A 67 1.09 12.82 7.30
CA GLN A 67 1.17 12.36 5.91
C GLN A 67 -0.04 12.80 5.08
N SER A 68 -1.25 12.82 5.64
CA SER A 68 -2.41 13.36 4.94
C SER A 68 -2.26 14.85 4.63
N GLN A 69 -1.70 15.63 5.55
CA GLN A 69 -1.43 17.06 5.33
C GLN A 69 -0.37 17.27 4.23
N GLU A 70 0.67 16.44 4.18
CA GLU A 70 1.68 16.48 3.11
C GLU A 70 1.06 16.13 1.74
N ILE A 71 0.13 15.17 1.69
CA ILE A 71 -0.60 14.82 0.47
C ILE A 71 -1.52 15.99 0.04
N LEU A 72 -2.22 16.62 0.97
CA LEU A 72 -3.05 17.79 0.70
C LEU A 72 -2.23 18.98 0.19
N ALA A 73 -1.01 19.18 0.70
CA ALA A 73 -0.11 20.23 0.25
C ALA A 73 0.35 20.09 -1.22
N VAL A 74 0.21 18.91 -1.80
CA VAL A 74 0.53 18.62 -3.22
C VAL A 74 -0.72 18.29 -4.05
N ALA A 75 -1.90 18.69 -3.59
CA ALA A 75 -3.18 18.34 -4.22
C ALA A 75 -3.25 18.76 -5.71
N ASP A 76 -2.70 19.90 -6.06
CA ASP A 76 -2.68 20.38 -7.45
C ASP A 76 -1.73 19.57 -8.34
N ASP A 77 -0.58 19.16 -7.80
CA ASP A 77 0.33 18.24 -8.49
C ASP A 77 -0.35 16.88 -8.72
N LEU A 78 -1.04 16.33 -7.70
CA LEU A 78 -1.78 15.07 -7.83
C LEU A 78 -2.87 15.16 -8.91
N LYS A 79 -3.60 16.27 -9.00
CA LYS A 79 -4.57 16.52 -10.09
C LYS A 79 -3.89 16.58 -11.45
N GLN A 80 -2.79 17.34 -11.56
CA GLN A 80 -2.03 17.48 -12.80
C GLN A 80 -1.56 16.14 -13.36
N TYR A 81 -1.05 15.25 -12.49
CA TYR A 81 -0.59 13.91 -12.88
C TYR A 81 -1.73 12.87 -12.93
N GLN A 82 -2.98 13.26 -12.63
CA GLN A 82 -4.15 12.39 -12.58
C GLN A 82 -3.99 11.21 -11.61
N VAL A 83 -3.37 11.47 -10.46
CA VAL A 83 -3.10 10.45 -9.44
C VAL A 83 -4.39 10.07 -8.72
N GLU A 84 -4.62 8.77 -8.56
CA GLU A 84 -5.63 8.24 -7.65
C GLU A 84 -5.00 8.07 -6.27
N VAL A 85 -5.58 8.70 -5.24
CA VAL A 85 -5.15 8.48 -3.86
C VAL A 85 -5.98 7.35 -3.28
N VAL A 86 -5.31 6.27 -2.91
CA VAL A 86 -5.93 5.11 -2.25
C VAL A 86 -5.39 5.04 -0.82
N GLU A 87 -6.27 5.24 0.14
CA GLU A 87 -5.92 5.17 1.56
C GLU A 87 -6.53 3.92 2.18
N VAL A 88 -5.68 3.04 2.72
CA VAL A 88 -6.09 1.82 3.41
C VAL A 88 -5.93 2.03 4.92
N PHE A 89 -7.03 1.97 5.62
CA PHE A 89 -7.11 2.13 7.07
C PHE A 89 -6.96 0.78 7.76
N ILE A 90 -5.85 0.63 8.49
CA ILE A 90 -5.47 -0.61 9.17
C ILE A 90 -6.05 -0.62 10.58
N GLN A 91 -6.84 -1.65 10.92
CA GLN A 91 -7.45 -1.82 12.25
C GLN A 91 -8.35 -0.68 12.72
N ASP A 92 -8.90 0.12 11.80
CA ASP A 92 -9.89 1.14 12.09
C ASP A 92 -11.31 0.63 11.85
N SER A 93 -12.28 1.17 12.58
CA SER A 93 -13.70 0.94 12.30
C SER A 93 -14.20 1.92 11.22
N PRO A 94 -15.30 1.58 10.50
CA PRO A 94 -15.89 2.50 9.53
C PRO A 94 -16.18 3.89 10.13
N GLN A 95 -16.71 3.94 11.35
CA GLN A 95 -17.05 5.21 12.03
C GLN A 95 -15.79 6.07 12.28
N MET A 96 -14.68 5.46 12.73
CA MET A 96 -13.42 6.19 12.95
C MET A 96 -12.92 6.81 11.64
N VAL A 97 -13.02 6.07 10.53
CA VAL A 97 -12.59 6.56 9.21
C VAL A 97 -13.50 7.68 8.70
N GLU A 98 -14.83 7.54 8.85
CA GLU A 98 -15.78 8.59 8.49
C GLU A 98 -15.49 9.90 9.22
N ASP A 99 -15.27 9.84 10.53
CA ASP A 99 -15.01 11.02 11.35
C ASP A 99 -13.66 11.65 10.97
N TYR A 100 -12.64 10.84 10.73
CA TYR A 100 -11.34 11.31 10.25
C TYR A 100 -11.45 12.05 8.91
N LEU A 101 -12.18 11.49 7.92
CA LEU A 101 -12.34 12.10 6.60
C LEU A 101 -13.18 13.38 6.61
N LYS A 102 -14.11 13.54 7.57
CA LYS A 102 -14.83 14.80 7.77
C LYS A 102 -13.89 15.94 8.21
N GLU A 103 -12.88 15.60 9.02
CA GLU A 103 -11.88 16.57 9.50
C GLU A 103 -10.80 16.88 8.44
N LEU A 104 -10.51 15.95 7.55
CA LEU A 104 -9.47 16.06 6.53
C LEU A 104 -10.04 15.70 5.14
N PRO A 105 -10.92 16.53 4.57
CA PRO A 105 -11.49 16.25 3.26
C PRO A 105 -10.43 16.42 2.16
N TYR A 106 -10.33 15.41 1.29
CA TYR A 106 -9.45 15.46 0.12
C TYR A 106 -10.17 16.13 -1.06
N PRO A 107 -9.64 17.25 -1.62
CA PRO A 107 -10.22 17.91 -2.80
C PRO A 107 -9.77 17.26 -4.11
N ILE A 108 -9.41 15.98 -4.09
CA ILE A 108 -8.82 15.19 -5.18
C ILE A 108 -9.51 13.82 -5.25
N SER A 109 -9.21 13.06 -6.31
CA SER A 109 -9.67 11.67 -6.40
C SER A 109 -9.09 10.86 -5.24
N HIS A 110 -9.95 10.34 -4.39
CA HIS A 110 -9.58 9.64 -3.16
C HIS A 110 -10.54 8.48 -2.87
N VAL A 111 -9.97 7.33 -2.55
CA VAL A 111 -10.71 6.13 -2.15
C VAL A 111 -10.23 5.67 -0.79
N ALA A 112 -11.14 5.59 0.17
CA ALA A 112 -10.90 5.07 1.51
C ALA A 112 -11.32 3.60 1.60
N LEU A 113 -10.43 2.74 2.03
CA LEU A 113 -10.62 1.29 2.13
C LEU A 113 -10.34 0.80 3.55
N LEU A 114 -11.09 -0.21 3.98
CA LEU A 114 -10.91 -0.85 5.28
C LEU A 114 -10.10 -2.13 5.11
N ASP A 115 -8.95 -2.24 5.80
CA ASP A 115 -8.13 -3.45 5.77
C ASP A 115 -8.76 -4.59 6.58
N ASP A 116 -8.87 -5.73 5.96
CA ASP A 116 -9.28 -7.00 6.59
C ASP A 116 -8.08 -7.83 7.11
N GLY A 117 -6.89 -7.23 7.12
CA GLY A 117 -5.62 -7.85 7.46
C GLY A 117 -4.87 -8.42 6.26
N SER A 118 -5.43 -8.40 5.06
CA SER A 118 -4.80 -8.90 3.84
C SER A 118 -3.70 -7.95 3.35
N VAL A 119 -3.97 -6.63 3.33
CA VAL A 119 -3.00 -5.62 2.89
C VAL A 119 -1.87 -5.47 3.90
N TYR A 120 -2.20 -5.46 5.20
CA TYR A 120 -1.18 -5.47 6.26
C TYR A 120 -0.12 -6.57 6.02
N LYS A 121 -0.58 -7.79 5.66
CA LYS A 121 0.30 -8.94 5.38
C LYS A 121 1.01 -8.81 4.03
N ALA A 122 0.27 -8.52 2.95
CA ALA A 122 0.80 -8.48 1.59
C ALA A 122 1.90 -7.43 1.42
N TYR A 123 1.73 -6.30 2.10
CA TYR A 123 2.69 -5.20 2.07
C TYR A 123 3.71 -5.25 3.22
N SER A 124 3.64 -6.24 4.12
CA SER A 124 4.54 -6.36 5.29
C SER A 124 4.63 -5.04 6.07
N VAL A 125 3.48 -4.53 6.53
CA VAL A 125 3.38 -3.21 7.16
C VAL A 125 3.84 -3.29 8.61
N PHE A 126 5.08 -2.91 8.89
CA PHE A 126 5.63 -2.88 10.26
C PHE A 126 5.66 -1.47 10.85
N VAL A 127 5.60 -0.44 9.99
CA VAL A 127 5.62 0.97 10.37
C VAL A 127 4.58 1.71 9.56
N ILE A 128 3.84 2.62 10.21
CA ILE A 128 2.85 3.51 9.61
C ILE A 128 3.19 4.98 9.90
N PRO A 129 2.84 5.90 8.98
CA PRO A 129 2.29 5.65 7.67
C PRO A 129 3.28 4.93 6.77
N ARG A 130 2.79 4.15 5.81
CA ARG A 130 3.57 3.72 4.66
C ARG A 130 2.95 4.29 3.41
N THR A 131 3.74 4.98 2.62
CA THR A 131 3.29 5.71 1.44
C THR A 131 4.03 5.19 0.21
N ILE A 132 3.28 4.73 -0.79
CA ILE A 132 3.81 4.03 -1.96
C ILE A 132 3.29 4.72 -3.21
N LEU A 133 4.18 5.18 -4.08
CA LEU A 133 3.82 5.70 -5.40
C LEU A 133 3.95 4.57 -6.43
N ILE A 134 2.85 4.31 -7.13
CA ILE A 134 2.74 3.27 -8.17
C ILE A 134 2.46 3.97 -9.50
N ASP A 135 3.12 3.58 -10.57
CA ASP A 135 2.93 4.17 -11.89
C ASP A 135 1.75 3.55 -12.68
N ARG A 136 1.53 4.03 -13.91
CA ARG A 136 0.48 3.55 -14.81
C ARG A 136 0.60 2.08 -15.20
N ASP A 137 1.83 1.54 -15.19
CA ASP A 137 2.12 0.11 -15.46
C ASP A 137 1.98 -0.76 -14.22
N PHE A 138 1.46 -0.18 -13.12
CA PHE A 138 1.29 -0.86 -11.83
C PHE A 138 2.61 -1.26 -11.17
N LYS A 139 3.70 -0.52 -11.45
CA LYS A 139 5.02 -0.72 -10.83
C LYS A 139 5.27 0.29 -9.71
N VAL A 140 5.83 -0.19 -8.63
CA VAL A 140 6.25 0.66 -7.51
C VAL A 140 7.39 1.57 -7.96
N ARG A 141 7.25 2.88 -7.77
CA ARG A 141 8.25 3.89 -8.09
C ARG A 141 8.89 4.49 -6.86
N ARG A 142 8.14 4.57 -5.78
CA ARG A 142 8.63 5.02 -4.49
C ARG A 142 7.91 4.25 -3.39
N ASP A 143 8.64 3.90 -2.34
CA ASP A 143 8.12 3.31 -1.12
C ASP A 143 8.84 3.96 0.07
N GLY A 144 8.08 4.45 1.03
CA GLY A 144 8.62 5.13 2.20
C GLY A 144 7.57 5.26 3.30
N ASN A 145 8.01 5.78 4.44
CA ASN A 145 7.10 6.04 5.56
C ASN A 145 6.44 7.42 5.39
N LEU A 146 6.79 8.39 6.22
CA LEU A 146 6.38 9.78 6.04
C LEU A 146 7.17 10.39 4.86
N MET A 147 6.45 10.79 3.81
CA MET A 147 6.99 11.51 2.65
C MET A 147 6.56 12.97 2.70
N PRO A 148 7.50 13.91 2.88
CA PRO A 148 7.18 15.33 2.81
C PRO A 148 6.68 15.76 1.43
N ALA A 149 5.94 16.86 1.35
CA ALA A 149 5.40 17.41 0.11
C ALA A 149 6.47 17.61 -0.98
N SER A 150 7.68 18.04 -0.60
CA SER A 150 8.80 18.19 -1.53
C SER A 150 9.26 16.87 -2.16
N GLU A 151 9.26 15.79 -1.38
CA GLU A 151 9.60 14.46 -1.86
C GLU A 151 8.47 13.90 -2.75
N LEU A 152 7.21 14.10 -2.37
CA LEU A 152 6.06 13.72 -3.18
C LEU A 152 6.09 14.42 -4.55
N LYS A 153 6.35 15.74 -4.60
CA LYS A 153 6.49 16.49 -5.85
C LYS A 153 7.61 15.94 -6.73
N ALA A 154 8.78 15.69 -6.15
CA ALA A 154 9.92 15.12 -6.88
C ALA A 154 9.60 13.72 -7.44
N ALA A 155 8.93 12.87 -6.65
CA ALA A 155 8.53 11.54 -7.07
C ALA A 155 7.48 11.57 -8.19
N LEU A 156 6.51 12.49 -8.12
CA LEU A 156 5.49 12.69 -9.16
C LEU A 156 6.12 13.17 -10.48
N ALA A 157 7.06 14.12 -10.41
CA ALA A 157 7.77 14.63 -11.58
C ALA A 157 8.66 13.56 -12.26
N ALA A 158 9.10 12.56 -11.49
CA ALA A 158 9.92 11.44 -12.00
C ALA A 158 9.07 10.27 -12.57
N LEU A 159 7.73 10.36 -12.52
CA LEU A 159 6.87 9.33 -13.12
C LEU A 159 7.10 9.24 -14.63
N PRO A 160 7.13 8.01 -15.20
CA PRO A 160 7.18 7.83 -16.64
C PRO A 160 6.00 8.54 -17.31
N THR A 161 6.29 9.36 -18.33
CA THR A 161 5.25 9.90 -19.22
C THR A 161 4.61 8.73 -19.94
N GLY A 162 3.31 8.54 -19.76
CA GLY A 162 2.59 7.50 -20.50
C GLY A 162 2.68 7.75 -22.00
N ASN A 163 3.02 6.73 -22.74
CA ASN A 163 2.89 6.70 -24.20
C ASN A 163 1.41 6.68 -24.58
#